data_819435c77d88fe49a6763e2c95f8e53b
#
_entry.id   819435c77d88fe49a6763e2c95f8e53b
#
_cell.length_a   1.000
_cell.length_b   1.000
_cell.length_c   1.000
_cell.angle_alpha   90.00
_cell.angle_beta   90.00
_cell.angle_gamma   90.00
#
_symmetry.space_group_name_H-M   'P 1'
#
loop_
_entity.id
_entity.type
_entity.pdbx_description
1 polymer ?
#
loop_
_entity_poly.entity_id
_entity_poly.type
_entity_poly.pdbx_seq_one_letter_code
_entity_poly.pdbx_strand_id
1 'polypeptide(L)'
;MNTYSIGIDIGGTNTDIGLVRDDGKCIAKKNLTTRNYFDASIYVSDVYDQIKLLMTENGVDAVDGIGVAAPVGNYYTGCIENASNLNFKGVTNLRELFGKYTDAPVVVSNDANAAAYGELVYGGARGMKNFVMFTLGTGVGSGIVVDGKLVLGKTGGAGELGHAILIPEGRLCGWGGRGCLETYTSSKGIVRTTVELLEQRLDYKGVLSQYKPSEISSKMVGEAANDGDPLAIEVFEKTGYWLGIAMANAVTFSGPEAIFLMGGPVKAGEALLKPLRKSFEEHLCFIFRGSVDIRVSELPDNDVAILGAAALTKA
;
A
#
# COMPACT_ATOMS: atom_id res chain seq x y z
N MET A 1 -3.58 -28.10 15.24
CA MET A 1 -4.90 -27.57 14.82
C MET A 1 -4.62 -26.34 13.99
N ASN A 2 -5.36 -26.11 12.91
CA ASN A 2 -5.21 -24.87 12.15
C ASN A 2 -5.75 -23.71 13.00
N THR A 3 -5.05 -22.60 13.05
CA THR A 3 -5.53 -21.35 13.65
C THR A 3 -5.93 -20.38 12.55
N TYR A 4 -6.79 -19.44 12.85
CA TYR A 4 -7.36 -18.51 11.90
C TYR A 4 -7.34 -17.08 12.44
N SER A 5 -7.20 -16.12 11.55
CA SER A 5 -7.35 -14.70 11.85
C SER A 5 -8.31 -14.06 10.86
N ILE A 6 -8.95 -12.98 11.26
CA ILE A 6 -9.71 -12.13 10.35
C ILE A 6 -8.82 -10.98 9.86
N GLY A 7 -8.77 -10.80 8.54
CA GLY A 7 -8.19 -9.61 7.92
C GLY A 7 -9.29 -8.73 7.34
N ILE A 8 -9.26 -7.44 7.67
CA ILE A 8 -10.20 -6.44 7.19
C ILE A 8 -9.41 -5.33 6.50
N ASP A 9 -9.71 -5.08 5.22
CA ASP A 9 -9.20 -3.94 4.48
C ASP A 9 -10.31 -2.91 4.28
N ILE A 10 -10.18 -1.75 4.89
CA ILE A 10 -11.17 -0.66 4.86
C ILE A 10 -10.77 0.35 3.78
N GLY A 11 -11.36 0.24 2.59
CA GLY A 11 -11.24 1.29 1.57
C GLY A 11 -12.37 2.32 1.66
N GLY A 12 -12.19 3.45 0.97
CA GLY A 12 -13.23 4.51 0.94
C GLY A 12 -14.53 4.10 0.22
N THR A 13 -14.48 3.10 -0.65
CA THR A 13 -15.64 2.61 -1.40
C THR A 13 -16.14 1.28 -0.86
N ASN A 14 -15.23 0.33 -0.66
CA ASN A 14 -15.53 -1.03 -0.23
C ASN A 14 -14.66 -1.41 0.97
N THR A 15 -15.15 -2.38 1.74
CA THR A 15 -14.42 -3.08 2.79
C THR A 15 -14.36 -4.55 2.42
N ASP A 16 -13.16 -5.10 2.34
CA ASP A 16 -12.93 -6.52 2.13
C ASP A 16 -12.64 -7.22 3.46
N ILE A 17 -13.30 -8.34 3.72
CA ILE A 17 -13.17 -9.12 4.94
C ILE A 17 -12.79 -10.54 4.55
N GLY A 18 -11.71 -11.07 5.14
CA GLY A 18 -11.26 -12.43 4.85
C GLY A 18 -10.98 -13.25 6.10
N LEU A 19 -11.29 -14.53 6.01
CA LEU A 19 -10.89 -15.56 6.96
C LEU A 19 -9.55 -16.15 6.47
N VAL A 20 -8.49 -15.90 7.21
CA VAL A 20 -7.12 -16.29 6.85
C VAL A 20 -6.63 -17.37 7.80
N ARG A 21 -6.14 -18.46 7.23
CA ARG A 21 -5.48 -19.54 7.98
C ARG A 21 -4.03 -19.16 8.28
N ASP A 22 -3.45 -19.79 9.29
CA ASP A 22 -2.09 -19.54 9.80
C ASP A 22 -0.97 -19.69 8.76
N ASP A 23 -1.20 -20.48 7.69
CA ASP A 23 -0.28 -20.63 6.57
C ASP A 23 -0.37 -19.52 5.51
N GLY A 24 -1.23 -18.51 5.71
CA GLY A 24 -1.43 -17.41 4.77
C GLY A 24 -2.46 -17.69 3.68
N LYS A 25 -3.24 -18.76 3.79
CA LYS A 25 -4.32 -19.02 2.85
C LYS A 25 -5.59 -18.28 3.25
N CYS A 26 -6.08 -17.40 2.37
CA CYS A 26 -7.40 -16.83 2.50
C CYS A 26 -8.45 -17.89 2.14
N ILE A 27 -9.25 -18.33 3.13
CA ILE A 27 -10.19 -19.45 3.00
C ILE A 27 -11.51 -18.97 2.39
N ALA A 28 -11.99 -17.81 2.82
CA ALA A 28 -13.24 -17.24 2.36
C ALA A 28 -13.23 -15.72 2.53
N LYS A 29 -14.04 -15.03 1.75
CA LYS A 29 -14.15 -13.56 1.75
C LYS A 29 -15.59 -13.08 1.72
N LYS A 30 -15.80 -11.91 2.28
CA LYS A 30 -17.03 -11.10 2.15
C LYS A 30 -16.63 -9.67 1.79
N ASN A 31 -17.55 -8.92 1.23
CA ASN A 31 -17.35 -7.52 0.87
C ASN A 31 -18.55 -6.70 1.33
N LEU A 32 -18.29 -5.48 1.78
CA LEU A 32 -19.26 -4.47 2.15
C LEU A 32 -18.96 -3.15 1.42
N THR A 33 -20.01 -2.40 1.11
CA THR A 33 -19.83 -1.06 0.49
C THR A 33 -19.66 -0.02 1.57
N THR A 34 -18.40 0.33 1.89
CA THR A 34 -18.02 1.28 2.97
C THR A 34 -18.69 2.64 2.84
N ARG A 35 -18.80 3.18 1.62
CA ARG A 35 -19.35 4.53 1.37
C ARG A 35 -20.83 4.70 1.77
N ASN A 36 -21.54 3.62 2.07
CA ASN A 36 -22.94 3.67 2.50
C ASN A 36 -23.09 3.98 4.00
N TYR A 37 -21.98 3.95 4.76
CA TYR A 37 -22.01 4.12 6.21
C TYR A 37 -21.55 5.50 6.63
N PHE A 38 -22.40 6.17 7.40
CA PHE A 38 -22.13 7.48 8.02
C PHE A 38 -21.94 7.35 9.55
N ASP A 39 -22.31 6.21 10.12
CA ASP A 39 -22.15 5.84 11.53
C ASP A 39 -21.21 4.65 11.64
N ALA A 40 -20.12 4.84 12.37
CA ALA A 40 -19.11 3.82 12.57
C ALA A 40 -19.59 2.63 13.42
N SER A 41 -20.54 2.85 14.32
CA SER A 41 -21.08 1.77 15.17
C SER A 41 -21.95 0.81 14.35
N ILE A 42 -22.78 1.35 13.45
CA ILE A 42 -23.56 0.56 12.52
C ILE A 42 -22.63 -0.18 11.56
N TYR A 43 -21.63 0.51 11.02
CA TYR A 43 -20.65 -0.08 10.13
C TYR A 43 -19.93 -1.28 10.78
N VAL A 44 -19.42 -1.13 12.02
CA VAL A 44 -18.73 -2.21 12.73
C VAL A 44 -19.66 -3.37 13.06
N SER A 45 -20.92 -3.09 13.40
CA SER A 45 -21.94 -4.12 13.62
C SER A 45 -22.12 -5.01 12.38
N ASP A 46 -22.31 -4.37 11.22
CA ASP A 46 -22.52 -5.09 9.95
C ASP A 46 -21.27 -5.85 9.51
N VAL A 47 -20.08 -5.25 9.69
CA VAL A 47 -18.79 -5.94 9.45
C VAL A 47 -18.66 -7.17 10.35
N TYR A 48 -19.02 -7.06 11.64
CA TYR A 48 -18.94 -8.19 12.56
C TYR A 48 -19.95 -9.31 12.22
N ASP A 49 -21.12 -8.95 11.73
CA ASP A 49 -22.08 -9.95 11.22
C ASP A 49 -21.51 -10.73 10.01
N GLN A 50 -20.77 -10.06 9.11
CA GLN A 50 -20.07 -10.76 8.03
C GLN A 50 -18.95 -11.67 8.55
N ILE A 51 -18.23 -11.27 9.61
CA ILE A 51 -17.23 -12.12 10.26
C ILE A 51 -17.89 -13.39 10.83
N LYS A 52 -19.00 -13.26 11.55
CA LYS A 52 -19.74 -14.41 12.08
C LYS A 52 -20.19 -15.36 10.96
N LEU A 53 -20.69 -14.81 9.86
CA LEU A 53 -21.09 -15.62 8.70
C LEU A 53 -19.88 -16.37 8.11
N LEU A 54 -18.72 -15.68 7.91
CA LEU A 54 -17.50 -16.32 7.42
C LEU A 54 -17.06 -17.47 8.34
N MET A 55 -17.07 -17.27 9.65
CA MET A 55 -16.68 -18.28 10.62
C MET A 55 -17.64 -19.48 10.57
N THR A 56 -18.96 -19.22 10.62
CA THR A 56 -19.98 -20.27 10.65
C THR A 56 -19.98 -21.10 9.35
N GLU A 57 -19.93 -20.45 8.18
CA GLU A 57 -19.92 -21.10 6.87
C GLU A 57 -18.69 -22.00 6.67
N ASN A 58 -17.58 -21.73 7.40
CA ASN A 58 -16.32 -22.48 7.28
C ASN A 58 -16.02 -23.37 8.51
N GLY A 59 -16.96 -23.50 9.45
CA GLY A 59 -16.81 -24.36 10.63
C GLY A 59 -15.69 -23.91 11.58
N VAL A 60 -15.49 -22.59 11.70
CA VAL A 60 -14.48 -21.98 12.57
C VAL A 60 -15.18 -21.38 13.78
N ASP A 61 -14.87 -21.90 14.98
CA ASP A 61 -15.49 -21.47 16.23
C ASP A 61 -14.81 -20.26 16.87
N ALA A 62 -13.51 -20.09 16.62
CA ALA A 62 -12.72 -18.99 17.18
C ALA A 62 -11.60 -18.54 16.23
N VAL A 63 -11.21 -17.28 16.36
CA VAL A 63 -10.06 -16.67 15.64
C VAL A 63 -9.05 -16.11 16.62
N ASP A 64 -7.77 -16.13 16.26
CA ASP A 64 -6.67 -15.61 17.10
C ASP A 64 -6.75 -14.09 17.26
N GLY A 65 -7.37 -13.40 16.31
CA GLY A 65 -7.55 -11.95 16.33
C GLY A 65 -8.17 -11.40 15.06
N ILE A 66 -8.45 -10.11 15.10
CA ILE A 66 -8.96 -9.30 13.99
C ILE A 66 -7.90 -8.24 13.66
N GLY A 67 -7.30 -8.32 12.48
CA GLY A 67 -6.42 -7.29 11.97
C GLY A 67 -7.18 -6.37 11.00
N VAL A 68 -6.98 -5.07 11.14
CA VAL A 68 -7.65 -4.04 10.33
C VAL A 68 -6.62 -3.14 9.67
N ALA A 69 -6.58 -3.16 8.35
CA ALA A 69 -5.90 -2.18 7.54
C ALA A 69 -6.89 -1.07 7.18
N ALA A 70 -6.56 0.18 7.46
CA ALA A 70 -7.45 1.31 7.22
C ALA A 70 -6.68 2.58 6.88
N PRO A 71 -7.25 3.50 6.07
CA PRO A 71 -6.65 4.82 5.87
C PRO A 71 -6.42 5.50 7.21
N VAL A 72 -5.22 6.05 7.43
CA VAL A 72 -4.81 6.70 8.70
C VAL A 72 -5.12 5.86 9.95
N GLY A 73 -5.08 4.54 9.82
CA GLY A 73 -5.21 3.60 10.93
C GLY A 73 -4.01 3.69 11.86
N ASN A 74 -4.27 3.83 13.16
CA ASN A 74 -3.25 4.01 14.18
C ASN A 74 -3.11 2.76 15.06
N TYR A 75 -1.92 2.18 15.04
CA TYR A 75 -1.61 0.96 15.76
C TYR A 75 -1.75 1.09 17.28
N TYR A 76 -1.32 2.22 17.86
CA TYR A 76 -1.33 2.41 19.30
C TYR A 76 -2.73 2.67 19.84
N THR A 77 -3.49 3.53 19.18
CA THR A 77 -4.83 3.93 19.64
C THR A 77 -5.92 2.95 19.22
N GLY A 78 -5.71 2.16 18.17
CA GLY A 78 -6.73 1.32 17.55
C GLY A 78 -7.79 2.12 16.81
N CYS A 79 -7.47 3.37 16.44
CA CYS A 79 -8.39 4.31 15.82
C CYS A 79 -8.10 4.49 14.32
N ILE A 80 -9.13 4.91 13.59
CA ILE A 80 -8.99 5.64 12.33
C ILE A 80 -9.04 7.14 12.68
N GLU A 81 -8.04 7.92 12.23
CA GLU A 81 -7.88 9.31 12.65
C GLU A 81 -8.12 10.27 11.48
N ASN A 82 -9.33 10.85 11.39
CA ASN A 82 -9.68 11.87 10.40
C ASN A 82 -9.52 11.45 8.93
N ALA A 83 -9.85 10.21 8.57
CA ALA A 83 -9.79 9.73 7.19
C ALA A 83 -10.68 10.57 6.26
N SER A 84 -10.08 11.16 5.23
CA SER A 84 -10.78 12.04 4.28
C SER A 84 -11.71 11.28 3.35
N ASN A 85 -11.40 10.00 3.09
CA ASN A 85 -12.10 9.12 2.14
C ASN A 85 -13.20 8.24 2.77
N LEU A 86 -13.44 8.35 4.08
CA LEU A 86 -14.53 7.68 4.78
C LEU A 86 -15.67 8.68 5.07
N ASN A 87 -16.91 8.19 5.12
CA ASN A 87 -18.08 9.04 5.41
C ASN A 87 -18.35 9.23 6.91
N PHE A 88 -17.96 8.28 7.76
CA PHE A 88 -17.87 8.52 9.21
C PHE A 88 -16.60 9.31 9.53
N LYS A 89 -16.76 10.48 10.13
CA LYS A 89 -15.71 11.49 10.32
C LYS A 89 -15.16 11.52 11.74
N GLY A 90 -14.02 12.17 11.89
CA GLY A 90 -13.36 12.35 13.18
C GLY A 90 -12.48 11.16 13.55
N VAL A 91 -12.31 10.96 14.85
CA VAL A 91 -11.54 9.84 15.41
C VAL A 91 -12.50 8.71 15.73
N THR A 92 -12.30 7.55 15.11
CA THR A 92 -13.14 6.35 15.27
C THR A 92 -12.32 5.25 15.93
N ASN A 93 -12.63 4.88 17.17
CA ASN A 93 -11.95 3.81 17.90
C ASN A 93 -12.51 2.44 17.48
N LEU A 94 -11.90 1.83 16.47
CA LEU A 94 -12.33 0.51 15.99
C LEU A 94 -12.10 -0.59 17.00
N ARG A 95 -11.00 -0.53 17.77
CA ARG A 95 -10.71 -1.52 18.82
C ARG A 95 -11.82 -1.57 19.85
N GLU A 96 -12.30 -0.43 20.32
CA GLU A 96 -13.40 -0.33 21.27
C GLU A 96 -14.73 -0.78 20.65
N LEU A 97 -15.00 -0.40 19.39
CA LEU A 97 -16.24 -0.77 18.71
C LEU A 97 -16.33 -2.28 18.48
N PHE A 98 -15.28 -2.93 17.99
CA PHE A 98 -15.25 -4.39 17.84
C PHE A 98 -15.28 -5.11 19.20
N GLY A 99 -14.65 -4.55 20.24
CA GLY A 99 -14.65 -5.10 21.59
C GLY A 99 -16.05 -5.23 22.22
N LYS A 100 -17.09 -4.61 21.64
CA LYS A 100 -18.49 -4.83 22.04
C LYS A 100 -19.05 -6.19 21.56
N TYR A 101 -18.38 -6.83 20.62
CA TYR A 101 -18.85 -8.04 19.96
C TYR A 101 -17.95 -9.26 20.17
N THR A 102 -16.66 -9.04 20.51
CA THR A 102 -15.67 -10.11 20.63
C THR A 102 -14.59 -9.77 21.63
N ASP A 103 -14.06 -10.79 22.31
CA ASP A 103 -12.87 -10.72 23.16
C ASP A 103 -11.57 -10.97 22.36
N ALA A 104 -11.66 -11.31 21.07
CA ALA A 104 -10.50 -11.50 20.21
C ALA A 104 -9.71 -10.17 20.06
N PRO A 105 -8.38 -10.18 20.14
CA PRO A 105 -7.56 -8.99 19.98
C PRO A 105 -7.83 -8.29 18.66
N VAL A 106 -7.98 -6.97 18.68
CA VAL A 106 -8.17 -6.14 17.49
C VAL A 106 -6.97 -5.24 17.28
N VAL A 107 -6.28 -5.39 16.15
CA VAL A 107 -5.09 -4.61 15.77
C VAL A 107 -5.41 -3.78 14.55
N VAL A 108 -5.24 -2.47 14.66
CA VAL A 108 -5.50 -1.52 13.56
C VAL A 108 -4.18 -0.92 13.11
N SER A 109 -3.98 -0.79 11.81
CA SER A 109 -2.82 -0.08 11.24
C SER A 109 -3.19 0.58 9.91
N ASN A 110 -2.30 1.38 9.35
CA ASN A 110 -2.47 1.84 7.98
C ASN A 110 -2.24 0.68 6.99
N ASP A 111 -2.72 0.86 5.76
CA ASP A 111 -2.67 -0.13 4.68
C ASP A 111 -1.24 -0.51 4.28
N ALA A 112 -0.31 0.44 4.25
CA ALA A 112 1.07 0.19 3.88
C ALA A 112 1.85 -0.60 4.96
N ASN A 113 1.65 -0.30 6.24
CA ASN A 113 2.20 -1.07 7.34
C ASN A 113 1.62 -2.49 7.37
N ALA A 114 0.31 -2.62 7.13
CA ALA A 114 -0.34 -3.92 7.02
C ALA A 114 0.27 -4.74 5.87
N ALA A 115 0.45 -4.13 4.68
CA ALA A 115 1.09 -4.78 3.54
C ALA A 115 2.52 -5.23 3.86
N ALA A 116 3.33 -4.37 4.52
CA ALA A 116 4.69 -4.74 4.93
C ALA A 116 4.68 -5.93 5.91
N TYR A 117 3.75 -5.91 6.87
CA TYR A 117 3.66 -7.03 7.82
C TYR A 117 3.13 -8.31 7.17
N GLY A 118 2.24 -8.20 6.18
CA GLY A 118 1.82 -9.31 5.33
C GLY A 118 2.99 -9.95 4.59
N GLU A 119 3.88 -9.14 4.02
CA GLU A 119 5.09 -9.60 3.33
C GLU A 119 6.04 -10.31 4.29
N LEU A 120 6.17 -9.82 5.54
CA LEU A 120 6.98 -10.45 6.58
C LEU A 120 6.43 -11.82 6.99
N VAL A 121 5.11 -11.94 7.16
CA VAL A 121 4.48 -13.14 7.72
C VAL A 121 4.19 -14.18 6.65
N TYR A 122 3.72 -13.76 5.47
CA TYR A 122 3.19 -14.65 4.42
C TYR A 122 3.91 -14.55 3.09
N GLY A 123 4.68 -13.48 2.85
CA GLY A 123 5.31 -13.17 1.57
C GLY A 123 6.79 -13.50 1.48
N GLY A 124 7.48 -12.82 0.59
CA GLY A 124 8.91 -13.00 0.28
C GLY A 124 9.86 -12.47 1.34
N ALA A 125 9.37 -11.71 2.35
CA ALA A 125 10.19 -11.21 3.46
C ALA A 125 10.21 -12.17 4.66
N ARG A 126 9.66 -13.37 4.55
CA ARG A 126 9.72 -14.37 5.63
C ARG A 126 11.16 -14.68 6.01
N GLY A 127 11.46 -14.56 7.31
CA GLY A 127 12.81 -14.78 7.86
C GLY A 127 13.73 -13.55 7.79
N MET A 128 13.37 -12.49 7.08
CA MET A 128 14.09 -11.22 7.11
C MET A 128 13.78 -10.46 8.39
N LYS A 129 14.73 -9.64 8.82
CA LYS A 129 14.58 -8.76 9.97
C LYS A 129 14.46 -7.29 9.57
N ASN A 130 15.06 -6.92 8.44
CA ASN A 130 15.16 -5.53 8.03
C ASN A 130 14.77 -5.40 6.56
N PHE A 131 13.66 -4.75 6.27
CA PHE A 131 13.26 -4.47 4.90
C PHE A 131 12.35 -3.24 4.85
N VAL A 132 12.19 -2.69 3.65
CA VAL A 132 11.26 -1.60 3.37
C VAL A 132 10.27 -2.05 2.31
N MET A 133 9.00 -1.78 2.51
CA MET A 133 7.93 -2.00 1.55
C MET A 133 7.46 -0.66 0.99
N PHE A 134 7.35 -0.55 -0.35
CA PHE A 134 6.67 0.56 -1.02
C PHE A 134 5.41 0.04 -1.70
N THR A 135 4.29 0.68 -1.42
CA THR A 135 2.99 0.40 -2.06
C THR A 135 2.66 1.51 -3.04
N LEU A 136 2.60 1.17 -4.33
CA LEU A 136 2.34 2.10 -5.43
C LEU A 136 0.88 1.95 -5.88
N GLY A 137 0.02 2.83 -5.42
CA GLY A 137 -1.41 2.84 -5.72
C GLY A 137 -1.88 4.22 -6.18
N THR A 138 -3.07 4.62 -5.74
CA THR A 138 -3.59 6.00 -5.90
C THR A 138 -2.64 7.03 -5.29
N GLY A 139 -2.00 6.66 -4.16
CA GLY A 139 -0.90 7.34 -3.51
C GLY A 139 0.36 6.46 -3.48
N VAL A 140 1.34 6.84 -2.66
CA VAL A 140 2.51 6.04 -2.33
C VAL A 140 2.57 5.85 -0.82
N GLY A 141 2.37 4.60 -0.39
CA GLY A 141 2.57 4.21 1.00
C GLY A 141 3.90 3.50 1.19
N SER A 142 4.30 3.33 2.45
CA SER A 142 5.46 2.52 2.80
C SER A 142 5.36 1.98 4.21
N GLY A 143 5.97 0.81 4.42
CA GLY A 143 6.17 0.23 5.73
C GLY A 143 7.63 -0.13 5.90
N ILE A 144 8.19 0.18 7.07
CA ILE A 144 9.58 -0.09 7.41
C ILE A 144 9.60 -1.14 8.51
N VAL A 145 10.37 -2.20 8.31
CA VAL A 145 10.58 -3.26 9.30
C VAL A 145 12.04 -3.25 9.72
N VAL A 146 12.30 -3.18 11.03
CA VAL A 146 13.62 -3.24 11.65
C VAL A 146 13.58 -4.25 12.79
N ASP A 147 14.55 -5.16 12.83
CA ASP A 147 14.59 -6.27 13.79
C ASP A 147 13.29 -7.08 13.86
N GLY A 148 12.62 -7.26 12.71
CA GLY A 148 11.37 -7.98 12.59
C GLY A 148 10.13 -7.24 13.09
N LYS A 149 10.25 -5.93 13.38
CA LYS A 149 9.16 -5.10 13.90
C LYS A 149 8.90 -3.90 13.01
N LEU A 150 7.63 -3.52 12.87
CA LEU A 150 7.25 -2.28 12.20
C LEU A 150 7.81 -1.05 12.92
N VAL A 151 8.37 -0.13 12.17
CA VAL A 151 8.77 1.18 12.66
C VAL A 151 7.55 2.08 12.67
N LEU A 152 6.94 2.25 13.83
CA LEU A 152 5.70 3.01 13.99
C LEU A 152 5.95 4.45 14.51
N GLY A 153 7.13 4.70 15.08
CA GLY A 153 7.45 5.98 15.72
C GLY A 153 6.61 6.25 16.96
N LYS A 154 6.69 7.48 17.48
CA LYS A 154 5.99 7.87 18.71
C LYS A 154 4.46 7.87 18.58
N THR A 155 3.96 8.22 17.42
CA THR A 155 2.52 8.48 17.17
C THR A 155 1.85 7.45 16.28
N GLY A 156 2.58 6.44 15.81
CA GLY A 156 2.05 5.43 14.87
C GLY A 156 2.16 5.84 13.39
N GLY A 157 2.65 7.05 13.08
CA GLY A 157 2.72 7.59 11.72
C GLY A 157 4.13 7.60 11.10
N ALA A 158 5.06 6.79 11.59
CA ALA A 158 6.36 6.67 10.92
C ALA A 158 6.26 5.85 9.63
N GLY A 159 7.22 6.04 8.72
CA GLY A 159 7.25 5.29 7.47
C GLY A 159 6.49 5.94 6.31
N GLU A 160 6.10 7.21 6.40
CA GLU A 160 5.40 7.95 5.35
C GLU A 160 6.37 8.44 4.23
N LEU A 161 7.13 7.50 3.62
CA LEU A 161 8.14 7.82 2.59
C LEU A 161 7.53 8.42 1.31
N GLY A 162 6.26 8.15 1.02
CA GLY A 162 5.54 8.79 -0.08
C GLY A 162 5.46 10.31 0.06
N HIS A 163 5.55 10.83 1.28
CA HIS A 163 5.56 12.25 1.58
C HIS A 163 6.95 12.85 1.79
N ALA A 164 8.02 12.07 1.61
CA ALA A 164 9.38 12.60 1.55
C ALA A 164 9.50 13.58 0.38
N ILE A 165 10.04 14.78 0.66
CA ILE A 165 10.22 15.83 -0.35
C ILE A 165 11.48 15.50 -1.17
N LEU A 166 11.30 15.19 -2.44
CA LEU A 166 12.38 14.94 -3.41
C LEU A 166 12.69 16.16 -4.28
N ILE A 167 11.67 16.93 -4.61
CA ILE A 167 11.78 18.12 -5.46
C ILE A 167 11.24 19.31 -4.68
N PRO A 168 12.09 20.06 -3.96
CA PRO A 168 11.67 21.30 -3.31
C PRO A 168 10.93 22.20 -4.32
N GLU A 169 9.84 22.85 -3.88
CA GLU A 169 8.96 23.69 -4.71
C GLU A 169 8.28 22.96 -5.89
N GLY A 170 8.34 21.63 -5.92
CA GLY A 170 7.72 20.80 -6.94
C GLY A 170 6.19 20.74 -6.87
N ARG A 171 5.61 19.67 -7.37
CA ARG A 171 4.15 19.45 -7.45
C ARG A 171 3.49 19.55 -6.08
N LEU A 172 2.33 20.22 -6.00
CA LEU A 172 1.53 20.27 -4.77
C LEU A 172 1.03 18.86 -4.42
N CYS A 173 1.21 18.47 -3.16
CA CYS A 173 0.75 17.21 -2.58
C CYS A 173 -0.59 17.39 -1.85
N GLY A 174 -1.37 16.32 -1.73
CA GLY A 174 -2.70 16.35 -1.13
C GLY A 174 -2.74 16.81 0.33
N TRP A 175 -1.64 16.66 1.07
CA TRP A 175 -1.53 17.14 2.45
C TRP A 175 -1.11 18.61 2.58
N GLY A 176 -0.87 19.30 1.46
CA GLY A 176 -0.53 20.74 1.42
C GLY A 176 0.95 21.05 1.21
N GLY A 177 1.86 20.06 1.33
CA GLY A 177 3.28 20.25 1.02
C GLY A 177 3.57 20.18 -0.48
N ARG A 178 4.84 20.40 -0.86
CA ARG A 178 5.28 20.36 -2.25
C ARG A 178 6.44 19.40 -2.46
N GLY A 179 6.47 18.77 -3.63
CA GLY A 179 7.61 17.96 -4.08
C GLY A 179 7.70 16.56 -3.51
N CYS A 180 6.61 16.04 -2.90
CA CYS A 180 6.56 14.69 -2.35
C CYS A 180 6.72 13.62 -3.44
N LEU A 181 7.39 12.53 -3.11
CA LEU A 181 7.56 11.34 -3.96
C LEU A 181 6.24 10.90 -4.61
N GLU A 182 5.17 10.82 -3.83
CA GLU A 182 3.83 10.41 -4.27
C GLU A 182 3.35 11.14 -5.52
N THR A 183 3.61 12.44 -5.60
CA THR A 183 3.13 13.28 -6.71
C THR A 183 3.80 12.97 -8.06
N TYR A 184 4.84 12.15 -8.06
CA TYR A 184 5.60 11.72 -9.25
C TYR A 184 5.48 10.24 -9.55
N THR A 185 5.32 9.38 -8.51
CA THR A 185 5.47 7.93 -8.65
C THR A 185 4.21 7.12 -8.35
N SER A 186 3.17 7.73 -7.82
CA SER A 186 1.84 7.10 -7.70
C SER A 186 1.15 6.95 -9.06
N SER A 187 0.07 6.18 -9.13
CA SER A 187 -0.78 6.10 -10.33
C SER A 187 -1.24 7.47 -10.80
N LYS A 188 -1.61 8.37 -9.88
CA LYS A 188 -1.96 9.77 -10.21
C LYS A 188 -0.73 10.56 -10.68
N GLY A 189 0.42 10.33 -10.07
CA GLY A 189 1.68 10.97 -10.45
C GLY A 189 2.12 10.60 -11.87
N ILE A 190 1.99 9.32 -12.25
CA ILE A 190 2.25 8.81 -13.59
C ILE A 190 1.32 9.46 -14.61
N VAL A 191 0.00 9.48 -14.35
CA VAL A 191 -0.98 10.14 -15.24
C VAL A 191 -0.66 11.63 -15.38
N ARG A 192 -0.37 12.31 -14.29
CA ARG A 192 0.00 13.73 -14.32
C ARG A 192 1.25 13.99 -15.16
N THR A 193 2.29 13.17 -15.02
CA THR A 193 3.51 13.26 -15.84
C THR A 193 3.18 13.04 -17.33
N THR A 194 2.29 12.10 -17.62
CA THR A 194 1.84 11.83 -18.99
C THR A 194 1.15 13.04 -19.60
N VAL A 195 0.20 13.64 -18.86
CA VAL A 195 -0.52 14.84 -19.34
C VAL A 195 0.43 16.03 -19.54
N GLU A 196 1.34 16.28 -18.59
CA GLU A 196 2.34 17.35 -18.71
C GLU A 196 3.24 17.16 -19.95
N LEU A 197 3.62 15.92 -20.30
CA LEU A 197 4.40 15.62 -21.50
C LEU A 197 3.58 15.76 -22.79
N LEU A 198 2.30 15.35 -22.78
CA LEU A 198 1.40 15.55 -23.92
C LEU A 198 1.20 17.04 -24.25
N GLU A 199 1.04 17.88 -23.22
CA GLU A 199 0.93 19.34 -23.39
C GLU A 199 2.20 19.98 -23.96
N GLN A 200 3.37 19.42 -23.63
CA GLN A 200 4.68 19.91 -24.13
C GLN A 200 5.01 19.41 -25.56
N ARG A 201 4.38 18.33 -26.01
CA ARG A 201 4.67 17.66 -27.28
C ARG A 201 3.46 17.61 -28.19
N LEU A 202 3.10 18.78 -28.73
CA LEU A 202 1.93 18.93 -29.62
C LEU A 202 2.01 18.14 -30.93
N ASP A 203 3.20 17.71 -31.33
CA ASP A 203 3.47 16.88 -32.50
C ASP A 203 3.41 15.37 -32.23
N TYR A 204 3.26 14.96 -30.96
CA TYR A 204 3.14 13.56 -30.60
C TYR A 204 1.82 12.97 -31.11
N LYS A 205 1.91 11.82 -31.82
CA LYS A 205 0.79 11.12 -32.44
C LYS A 205 0.67 9.65 -31.98
N GLY A 206 1.26 9.31 -30.83
CA GLY A 206 1.16 7.98 -30.26
C GLY A 206 -0.23 7.69 -29.67
N VAL A 207 -0.40 6.48 -29.15
CA VAL A 207 -1.70 5.98 -28.67
C VAL A 207 -2.32 6.87 -27.58
N LEU A 208 -1.50 7.46 -26.69
CA LEU A 208 -1.99 8.26 -25.58
C LEU A 208 -2.57 9.63 -26.02
N SER A 209 -2.21 10.15 -27.22
CA SER A 209 -2.80 11.39 -27.74
C SER A 209 -4.25 11.25 -28.20
N GLN A 210 -4.76 10.03 -28.31
CA GLN A 210 -6.14 9.73 -28.72
C GLN A 210 -7.15 9.87 -27.59
N TYR A 211 -6.67 9.98 -26.31
CA TYR A 211 -7.51 10.03 -25.12
C TYR A 211 -7.50 11.43 -24.50
N LYS A 212 -8.62 11.79 -23.86
CA LYS A 212 -8.66 12.98 -23.01
C LYS A 212 -7.84 12.74 -21.75
N PRO A 213 -7.25 13.77 -21.13
CA PRO A 213 -6.50 13.63 -19.88
C PRO A 213 -7.23 12.86 -18.78
N SER A 214 -8.56 13.01 -18.67
CA SER A 214 -9.39 12.32 -17.69
C SER A 214 -9.62 10.84 -17.95
N GLU A 215 -9.32 10.37 -19.17
CA GLU A 215 -9.49 8.96 -19.60
C GLU A 215 -8.19 8.17 -19.45
N ILE A 216 -7.06 8.86 -19.33
CA ILE A 216 -5.74 8.23 -19.19
C ILE A 216 -5.60 7.61 -17.78
N SER A 217 -5.18 6.35 -17.74
CA SER A 217 -4.83 5.64 -16.51
C SER A 217 -3.37 5.21 -16.51
N SER A 218 -2.78 5.03 -15.33
CA SER A 218 -1.41 4.53 -15.21
C SER A 218 -1.22 3.14 -15.86
N LYS A 219 -2.28 2.34 -15.90
CA LYS A 219 -2.30 1.05 -16.59
C LYS A 219 -2.12 1.22 -18.09
N MET A 220 -2.91 2.11 -18.72
CA MET A 220 -2.78 2.43 -20.17
C MET A 220 -1.38 2.93 -20.51
N VAL A 221 -0.80 3.78 -19.65
CA VAL A 221 0.58 4.26 -19.84
C VAL A 221 1.58 3.12 -19.74
N GLY A 222 1.38 2.17 -18.82
CA GLY A 222 2.22 0.98 -18.68
C GLY A 222 2.13 0.06 -19.90
N GLU A 223 0.94 -0.18 -20.41
CA GLU A 223 0.71 -0.96 -21.62
C GLU A 223 1.39 -0.28 -22.84
N ALA A 224 1.18 1.02 -23.02
CA ALA A 224 1.82 1.79 -24.10
C ALA A 224 3.36 1.75 -24.00
N ALA A 225 3.93 1.85 -22.80
CA ALA A 225 5.39 1.77 -22.62
C ALA A 225 5.93 0.39 -23.02
N ASN A 226 5.22 -0.68 -22.67
CA ASN A 226 5.59 -2.05 -23.04
C ASN A 226 5.44 -2.31 -24.55
N ASP A 227 4.52 -1.60 -25.21
CA ASP A 227 4.35 -1.62 -26.67
C ASP A 227 5.35 -0.71 -27.41
N GLY A 228 6.25 -0.03 -26.67
CA GLY A 228 7.34 0.77 -27.24
C GLY A 228 6.98 2.23 -27.51
N ASP A 229 5.88 2.74 -26.98
CA ASP A 229 5.51 4.15 -27.12
C ASP A 229 6.54 5.07 -26.44
N PRO A 230 7.18 6.00 -27.18
CA PRO A 230 8.30 6.78 -26.67
C PRO A 230 7.92 7.75 -25.54
N LEU A 231 6.69 8.29 -25.56
CA LEU A 231 6.22 9.18 -24.49
C LEU A 231 5.96 8.39 -23.22
N ALA A 232 5.31 7.23 -23.32
CA ALA A 232 5.05 6.36 -22.19
C ALA A 232 6.34 5.81 -21.57
N ILE A 233 7.33 5.45 -22.39
CA ILE A 233 8.68 5.07 -21.91
C ILE A 233 9.30 6.21 -21.10
N GLU A 234 9.28 7.45 -21.60
CA GLU A 234 9.81 8.59 -20.86
C GLU A 234 9.08 8.84 -19.54
N VAL A 235 7.76 8.64 -19.50
CA VAL A 235 6.99 8.73 -18.24
C VAL A 235 7.54 7.74 -17.20
N PHE A 236 7.79 6.50 -17.61
CA PHE A 236 8.32 5.50 -16.69
C PHE A 236 9.82 5.69 -16.38
N GLU A 237 10.60 6.25 -17.28
CA GLU A 237 11.97 6.68 -16.98
C GLU A 237 11.99 7.74 -15.87
N LYS A 238 11.11 8.75 -15.95
CA LYS A 238 10.99 9.77 -14.89
C LYS A 238 10.46 9.17 -13.58
N THR A 239 9.46 8.28 -13.66
CA THR A 239 8.89 7.60 -12.49
C THR A 239 9.95 6.74 -11.79
N GLY A 240 10.66 5.90 -12.55
CA GLY A 240 11.72 5.04 -12.03
C GLY A 240 12.89 5.84 -11.46
N TYR A 241 13.25 6.96 -12.11
CA TYR A 241 14.31 7.85 -11.61
C TYR A 241 14.00 8.38 -10.20
N TRP A 242 12.82 8.95 -9.98
CA TRP A 242 12.46 9.48 -8.67
C TRP A 242 12.25 8.40 -7.61
N LEU A 243 11.66 7.27 -8.01
CA LEU A 243 11.48 6.15 -7.09
C LEU A 243 12.83 5.54 -6.68
N GLY A 244 13.79 5.43 -7.60
CA GLY A 244 15.15 4.94 -7.31
C GLY A 244 15.88 5.82 -6.30
N ILE A 245 15.79 7.16 -6.43
CA ILE A 245 16.36 8.10 -5.45
C ILE A 245 15.71 7.91 -4.08
N ALA A 246 14.37 7.81 -4.02
CA ALA A 246 13.65 7.64 -2.76
C ALA A 246 14.06 6.33 -2.06
N MET A 247 14.21 5.26 -2.83
CA MET A 247 14.65 3.96 -2.32
C MET A 247 16.09 4.01 -1.81
N ALA A 248 17.01 4.68 -2.53
CA ALA A 248 18.39 4.87 -2.09
C ALA A 248 18.47 5.66 -0.77
N ASN A 249 17.62 6.68 -0.61
CA ASN A 249 17.49 7.43 0.64
C ASN A 249 16.95 6.55 1.79
N ALA A 250 15.94 5.70 1.51
CA ALA A 250 15.39 4.77 2.49
C ALA A 250 16.46 3.76 2.96
N VAL A 251 17.31 3.26 2.04
CA VAL A 251 18.44 2.38 2.37
C VAL A 251 19.43 3.10 3.27
N THR A 252 19.81 4.33 2.95
CA THR A 252 20.74 5.12 3.77
C THR A 252 20.22 5.33 5.19
N PHE A 253 18.90 5.43 5.35
CA PHE A 253 18.25 5.63 6.65
C PHE A 253 18.11 4.35 7.48
N SER A 254 17.70 3.22 6.85
CA SER A 254 17.28 2.01 7.57
C SER A 254 18.15 0.77 7.37
N GLY A 255 19.07 0.77 6.38
CA GLY A 255 19.99 -0.34 6.10
C GLY A 255 19.27 -1.70 5.88
N PRO A 256 18.28 -1.79 4.98
CA PRO A 256 17.47 -2.99 4.82
C PRO A 256 18.21 -4.09 4.04
N GLU A 257 17.80 -5.35 4.23
CA GLU A 257 18.20 -6.51 3.41
C GLU A 257 17.58 -6.46 2.01
N ALA A 258 16.33 -5.96 1.94
CA ALA A 258 15.60 -5.83 0.68
C ALA A 258 14.62 -4.65 0.70
N ILE A 259 14.24 -4.21 -0.50
CA ILE A 259 13.10 -3.33 -0.73
C ILE A 259 12.07 -4.09 -1.55
N PHE A 260 10.84 -4.14 -1.04
CA PHE A 260 9.71 -4.75 -1.72
C PHE A 260 8.84 -3.67 -2.38
N LEU A 261 8.36 -3.99 -3.57
CA LEU A 261 7.47 -3.13 -4.36
C LEU A 261 6.15 -3.86 -4.60
N MET A 262 5.03 -3.18 -4.42
CA MET A 262 3.72 -3.70 -4.83
C MET A 262 2.81 -2.62 -5.38
N GLY A 263 1.76 -3.04 -6.07
CA GLY A 263 0.67 -2.20 -6.55
C GLY A 263 0.61 -2.05 -8.06
N GLY A 264 -0.39 -1.29 -8.53
CA GLY A 264 -0.72 -1.18 -9.94
C GLY A 264 0.43 -0.73 -10.85
N PRO A 265 1.16 0.34 -10.54
CA PRO A 265 2.31 0.80 -11.32
C PRO A 265 3.43 -0.24 -11.49
N VAL A 266 3.64 -1.13 -10.50
CA VAL A 266 4.67 -2.19 -10.59
C VAL A 266 4.36 -3.20 -11.70
N LYS A 267 3.10 -3.35 -12.07
CA LYS A 267 2.65 -4.22 -13.17
C LYS A 267 3.12 -3.78 -14.56
N ALA A 268 3.65 -2.56 -14.69
CA ALA A 268 4.35 -2.13 -15.90
C ALA A 268 5.66 -2.92 -16.15
N GLY A 269 6.12 -3.72 -15.16
CA GLY A 269 7.28 -4.59 -15.29
C GLY A 269 8.56 -3.82 -15.57
N GLU A 270 9.33 -4.26 -16.57
CA GLU A 270 10.64 -3.66 -16.87
C GLU A 270 10.56 -2.21 -17.36
N ALA A 271 9.41 -1.75 -17.87
CA ALA A 271 9.22 -0.33 -18.19
C ALA A 271 9.46 0.57 -16.97
N LEU A 272 9.04 0.12 -15.76
CA LEU A 272 9.32 0.78 -14.49
C LEU A 272 10.62 0.28 -13.85
N LEU A 273 10.80 -1.04 -13.75
CA LEU A 273 11.85 -1.63 -12.91
C LEU A 273 13.26 -1.39 -13.45
N LYS A 274 13.44 -1.33 -14.78
CA LYS A 274 14.75 -1.06 -15.38
C LYS A 274 15.27 0.35 -15.07
N PRO A 275 14.54 1.45 -15.34
CA PRO A 275 14.99 2.78 -14.96
C PRO A 275 15.07 2.99 -13.45
N LEU A 276 14.21 2.33 -12.67
CA LEU A 276 14.26 2.35 -11.22
C LEU A 276 15.57 1.76 -10.70
N ARG A 277 15.92 0.53 -11.10
CA ARG A 277 17.18 -0.12 -10.68
C ARG A 277 18.39 0.68 -11.08
N LYS A 278 18.40 1.25 -12.29
CA LYS A 278 19.48 2.14 -12.75
C LYS A 278 19.64 3.33 -11.81
N SER A 279 18.56 4.06 -11.57
CA SER A 279 18.59 5.24 -10.69
C SER A 279 18.94 4.86 -9.24
N PHE A 280 18.43 3.75 -8.73
CA PHE A 280 18.77 3.26 -7.40
C PHE A 280 20.28 3.05 -7.26
N GLU A 281 20.91 2.29 -8.16
CA GLU A 281 22.36 2.02 -8.13
C GLU A 281 23.20 3.29 -8.27
N GLU A 282 22.79 4.25 -9.10
CA GLU A 282 23.46 5.52 -9.31
C GLU A 282 23.46 6.40 -8.06
N HIS A 283 22.39 6.34 -7.24
CA HIS A 283 22.22 7.19 -6.07
C HIS A 283 22.47 6.45 -4.74
N LEU A 284 22.70 5.14 -4.78
CA LEU A 284 22.94 4.34 -3.59
C LEU A 284 24.30 4.71 -2.96
N CYS A 285 24.29 4.98 -1.66
CA CYS A 285 25.51 5.20 -0.90
C CYS A 285 26.43 3.97 -1.05
N PHE A 286 27.71 4.22 -1.31
CA PHE A 286 28.70 3.20 -1.69
C PHE A 286 28.81 2.04 -0.69
N ILE A 287 28.53 2.27 0.59
CA ILE A 287 28.59 1.23 1.65
C ILE A 287 27.52 0.17 1.51
N PHE A 288 26.44 0.43 0.77
CA PHE A 288 25.32 -0.50 0.58
C PHE A 288 25.31 -1.18 -0.80
N ARG A 289 26.27 -0.87 -1.67
CA ARG A 289 26.32 -1.45 -3.01
C ARG A 289 26.41 -2.97 -2.96
N GLY A 290 25.49 -3.63 -3.68
CA GLY A 290 25.42 -5.09 -3.74
C GLY A 290 24.89 -5.78 -2.47
N SER A 291 24.37 -5.03 -1.49
CA SER A 291 23.83 -5.59 -0.23
C SER A 291 22.32 -5.50 -0.08
N VAL A 292 21.61 -4.85 -1.01
CA VAL A 292 20.17 -4.65 -0.92
C VAL A 292 19.48 -5.13 -2.19
N ASP A 293 18.55 -6.06 -2.04
CA ASP A 293 17.74 -6.57 -3.14
C ASP A 293 16.51 -5.69 -3.39
N ILE A 294 16.15 -5.52 -4.68
CA ILE A 294 14.87 -4.95 -5.08
C ILE A 294 13.96 -6.08 -5.56
N ARG A 295 12.85 -6.31 -4.86
CA ARG A 295 11.91 -7.40 -5.11
C ARG A 295 10.49 -6.86 -5.36
N VAL A 296 9.73 -7.59 -6.15
CA VAL A 296 8.28 -7.39 -6.25
C VAL A 296 7.63 -8.30 -5.22
N SER A 297 6.57 -7.81 -4.56
CA SER A 297 5.80 -8.60 -3.58
C SER A 297 5.33 -9.92 -4.20
N GLU A 298 5.44 -11.00 -3.42
CA GLU A 298 4.98 -12.34 -3.80
C GLU A 298 3.58 -12.65 -3.25
N LEU A 299 2.96 -11.71 -2.51
CA LEU A 299 1.60 -11.89 -2.01
C LEU A 299 0.60 -11.89 -3.17
N PRO A 300 -0.42 -12.78 -3.15
CA PRO A 300 -1.44 -12.82 -4.19
C PRO A 300 -2.20 -11.49 -4.30
N ASP A 301 -2.21 -10.89 -5.48
CA ASP A 301 -2.84 -9.57 -5.75
C ASP A 301 -4.27 -9.42 -5.17
N ASN A 302 -5.08 -10.49 -5.27
CA ASN A 302 -6.47 -10.47 -4.83
C ASN A 302 -6.64 -10.61 -3.31
N ASP A 303 -5.58 -10.95 -2.58
CA ASP A 303 -5.62 -11.27 -1.16
C ASP A 303 -4.68 -10.39 -0.33
N VAL A 304 -3.79 -9.66 -0.98
CA VAL A 304 -2.68 -8.95 -0.34
C VAL A 304 -3.14 -8.03 0.80
N ALA A 305 -4.21 -7.27 0.61
CA ALA A 305 -4.73 -6.36 1.63
C ALA A 305 -5.31 -7.13 2.84
N ILE A 306 -6.08 -8.20 2.55
CA ILE A 306 -6.63 -9.10 3.58
C ILE A 306 -5.51 -9.81 4.34
N LEU A 307 -4.51 -10.34 3.63
CA LEU A 307 -3.37 -11.03 4.24
C LEU A 307 -2.54 -10.07 5.09
N GLY A 308 -2.31 -8.86 4.58
CA GLY A 308 -1.63 -7.80 5.31
C GLY A 308 -2.35 -7.45 6.61
N ALA A 309 -3.67 -7.23 6.52
CA ALA A 309 -4.50 -6.99 7.70
C ALA A 309 -4.44 -8.16 8.69
N ALA A 310 -4.69 -9.40 8.22
CA ALA A 310 -4.64 -10.59 9.09
C ALA A 310 -3.27 -10.79 9.75
N ALA A 311 -2.18 -10.48 9.05
CA ALA A 311 -0.83 -10.58 9.60
C ALA A 311 -0.61 -9.70 10.83
N LEU A 312 -1.31 -8.55 10.94
CA LEU A 312 -1.21 -7.65 12.11
C LEU A 312 -1.55 -8.35 13.43
N THR A 313 -2.34 -9.41 13.43
CA THR A 313 -2.65 -10.20 14.64
C THR A 313 -1.44 -10.95 15.19
N LYS A 314 -0.37 -11.04 14.42
CA LYS A 314 0.90 -11.70 14.78
C LYS A 314 2.02 -10.69 15.13
N ALA A 315 1.69 -9.38 15.17
CA ALA A 315 2.62 -8.28 15.44
C ALA A 315 3.01 -8.13 16.92
#